data_ae3ebf196b1c23c090d952acb46ea8c7
#
_entry.id   ae3ebf196b1c23c090d952acb46ea8c7
#
_cell.length_a   1.000
_cell.length_b   1.000
_cell.length_c   1.000
_cell.angle_alpha   90.00
_cell.angle_beta   90.00
_cell.angle_gamma   90.00
#
_symmetry.space_group_name_H-M   'P 1'
#
loop_
_entity.id
_entity.type
_entity.pdbx_description
1 polymer ?
#
loop_
_entity_poly.entity_id
_entity_poly.type
_entity_poly.pdbx_seq_one_letter_code
_entity_poly.pdbx_strand_id
1 'polypeptide(L)'
;MSAQTLALVLAGAVCHALWNIVAKRAAGGLLFIWLFGCVSMAAAAPVALLAWHQHPQAFDGWMWLAALASALLHLVYSLVLQKGYRVADFAVVYPMARGTGPLLAVLGAVALLGELPSALGWLGVALVLAGVFMTSGGAAGIAGSGDARRRRGVLWGGLTGLCIAGYTVVDGWAVKSLGMAPVLFYAAGLGFRTVLLAPWVLPQRALLAAQWRQHRTAILLIGLLSPLAYCLVLFAVQSAPLSYVAPVREMSMLIGTLVGARLLKESLKPSQVLGAALMLLGVAGLALA
;
A
#
# COMPACT_ATOMS: atom_id res chain seq x y z
N MET A 1 -11.36 -2.39 -17.75
CA MET A 1 -11.29 -3.24 -16.52
C MET A 1 -12.67 -3.84 -16.23
N SER A 2 -12.80 -5.12 -15.78
CA SER A 2 -14.12 -5.68 -15.45
C SER A 2 -14.71 -5.00 -14.20
N ALA A 3 -16.06 -4.95 -14.11
CA ALA A 3 -16.76 -4.39 -12.93
C ALA A 3 -16.39 -5.15 -11.65
N GLN A 4 -16.18 -6.46 -11.72
CA GLN A 4 -15.74 -7.28 -10.59
C GLN A 4 -14.33 -6.87 -10.11
N THR A 5 -13.39 -6.70 -11.03
CA THR A 5 -12.02 -6.26 -10.70
C THR A 5 -12.02 -4.88 -10.08
N LEU A 6 -12.80 -3.93 -10.65
CA LEU A 6 -12.93 -2.60 -10.09
C LEU A 6 -13.52 -2.65 -8.66
N ALA A 7 -14.54 -3.46 -8.43
CA ALA A 7 -15.14 -3.64 -7.11
C ALA A 7 -14.14 -4.19 -6.09
N LEU A 8 -13.29 -5.17 -6.48
CA LEU A 8 -12.23 -5.71 -5.62
C LEU A 8 -11.22 -4.62 -5.21
N VAL A 9 -10.75 -3.81 -6.18
CA VAL A 9 -9.79 -2.73 -5.87
C VAL A 9 -10.41 -1.67 -4.99
N LEU A 10 -11.65 -1.25 -5.26
CA LEU A 10 -12.35 -0.24 -4.46
C LEU A 10 -12.65 -0.75 -3.04
N ALA A 11 -13.10 -2.00 -2.89
CA ALA A 11 -13.27 -2.62 -1.57
C ALA A 11 -11.93 -2.69 -0.81
N GLY A 12 -10.86 -3.09 -1.48
CA GLY A 12 -9.50 -3.04 -0.94
C GLY A 12 -9.09 -1.62 -0.52
N ALA A 13 -9.42 -0.61 -1.34
CA ALA A 13 -9.14 0.79 -1.04
C ALA A 13 -9.90 1.29 0.20
N VAL A 14 -11.17 0.89 0.38
CA VAL A 14 -11.96 1.20 1.59
C VAL A 14 -11.31 0.58 2.83
N CYS A 15 -11.02 -0.72 2.80
CA CYS A 15 -10.34 -1.41 3.91
C CYS A 15 -8.99 -0.75 4.22
N HIS A 16 -8.24 -0.36 3.17
CA HIS A 16 -6.95 0.30 3.29
C HIS A 16 -7.08 1.69 3.94
N ALA A 17 -8.09 2.48 3.56
CA ALA A 17 -8.36 3.78 4.18
C ALA A 17 -8.73 3.62 5.66
N LEU A 18 -9.59 2.66 6.01
CA LEU A 18 -10.04 2.43 7.38
C LEU A 18 -8.87 2.06 8.30
N TRP A 19 -8.04 1.07 7.91
CA TRP A 19 -6.94 0.68 8.78
C TRP A 19 -5.87 1.77 8.88
N ASN A 20 -5.64 2.58 7.84
CA ASN A 20 -4.72 3.72 7.90
C ASN A 20 -5.17 4.79 8.90
N ILE A 21 -6.48 5.07 8.98
CA ILE A 21 -7.03 6.00 9.99
C ILE A 21 -6.76 5.49 11.40
N VAL A 22 -6.95 4.19 11.63
CA VAL A 22 -6.68 3.53 12.92
C VAL A 22 -5.18 3.57 13.24
N ALA A 23 -4.32 3.24 12.28
CA ALA A 23 -2.87 3.25 12.44
C ALA A 23 -2.32 4.64 12.78
N LYS A 24 -2.85 5.70 12.14
CA LYS A 24 -2.46 7.09 12.41
C LYS A 24 -2.71 7.47 13.86
N ARG A 25 -3.80 6.99 14.48
CA ARG A 25 -4.15 7.28 15.88
C ARG A 25 -3.29 6.51 16.87
N ALA A 26 -2.82 5.32 16.50
CA ALA A 26 -2.04 4.47 17.39
C ALA A 26 -0.57 4.88 17.50
N ALA A 27 -0.02 5.64 16.51
CA ALA A 27 1.37 6.14 16.46
C ALA A 27 2.44 5.09 16.86
N GLY A 28 2.18 3.80 16.60
CA GLY A 28 3.00 2.68 17.06
C GLY A 28 4.27 2.50 16.20
N GLY A 29 5.36 2.13 16.86
CA GLY A 29 6.64 1.80 16.22
C GLY A 29 6.72 0.34 15.75
N LEU A 30 7.97 -0.19 15.70
CA LEU A 30 8.26 -1.55 15.22
C LEU A 30 7.49 -2.64 15.97
N LEU A 31 7.35 -2.51 17.29
CA LEU A 31 6.62 -3.46 18.14
C LEU A 31 5.13 -3.54 17.76
N PHE A 32 4.52 -2.40 17.48
CA PHE A 32 3.13 -2.32 17.04
C PHE A 32 2.94 -2.98 15.67
N ILE A 33 3.88 -2.71 14.71
CA ILE A 33 3.89 -3.32 13.38
C ILE A 33 3.97 -4.84 13.48
N TRP A 34 4.86 -5.35 14.33
CA TRP A 34 5.00 -6.78 14.53
C TRP A 34 3.75 -7.42 15.14
N LEU A 35 3.14 -6.78 16.15
CA LEU A 35 1.93 -7.28 16.81
C LEU A 35 0.75 -7.39 15.83
N PHE A 36 0.45 -6.35 15.05
CA PHE A 36 -0.62 -6.48 14.05
C PHE A 36 -0.22 -7.43 12.91
N GLY A 37 1.07 -7.57 12.58
CA GLY A 37 1.58 -8.59 11.67
C GLY A 37 1.29 -10.01 12.14
N CYS A 38 1.48 -10.30 13.44
CA CYS A 38 1.11 -11.58 14.04
C CYS A 38 -0.41 -11.85 13.97
N VAL A 39 -1.23 -10.82 14.24
CA VAL A 39 -2.70 -10.93 14.09
C VAL A 39 -3.08 -11.16 12.62
N SER A 40 -2.44 -10.44 11.69
CA SER A 40 -2.63 -10.65 10.24
C SER A 40 -2.28 -12.08 9.83
N MET A 41 -1.18 -12.63 10.36
CA MET A 41 -0.77 -14.01 10.09
C MET A 41 -1.80 -15.00 10.66
N ALA A 42 -2.25 -14.80 11.91
CA ALA A 42 -3.27 -15.63 12.52
C ALA A 42 -4.60 -15.61 11.74
N ALA A 43 -4.96 -14.46 11.15
CA ALA A 43 -6.15 -14.33 10.32
C ALA A 43 -5.96 -14.94 8.91
N ALA A 44 -4.79 -14.76 8.30
CA ALA A 44 -4.51 -15.23 6.94
C ALA A 44 -4.19 -16.74 6.91
N ALA A 45 -3.57 -17.29 7.93
CA ALA A 45 -3.12 -18.68 7.95
C ALA A 45 -4.27 -19.71 7.74
N PRO A 46 -5.44 -19.62 8.42
CA PRO A 46 -6.54 -20.55 8.16
C PRO A 46 -7.05 -20.49 6.73
N VAL A 47 -7.14 -19.25 6.15
CA VAL A 47 -7.59 -19.07 4.77
C VAL A 47 -6.55 -19.60 3.78
N ALA A 48 -5.27 -19.38 4.05
CA ALA A 48 -4.16 -19.93 3.26
C ALA A 48 -4.12 -21.46 3.31
N LEU A 49 -4.30 -22.07 4.49
CA LEU A 49 -4.36 -23.52 4.66
C LEU A 49 -5.55 -24.11 3.91
N LEU A 50 -6.72 -23.48 3.98
CA LEU A 50 -7.90 -23.91 3.24
C LEU A 50 -7.69 -23.80 1.73
N ALA A 51 -7.15 -22.69 1.26
CA ALA A 51 -6.81 -22.47 -0.15
C ALA A 51 -5.79 -23.51 -0.65
N TRP A 52 -4.77 -23.78 0.15
CA TRP A 52 -3.77 -24.81 -0.18
C TRP A 52 -4.36 -26.22 -0.19
N HIS A 53 -5.27 -26.53 0.73
CA HIS A 53 -5.96 -27.82 0.77
C HIS A 53 -6.86 -28.04 -0.45
N GLN A 54 -7.56 -26.99 -0.89
CA GLN A 54 -8.47 -27.07 -2.05
C GLN A 54 -7.68 -27.10 -3.38
N HIS A 55 -6.60 -26.33 -3.47
CA HIS A 55 -5.75 -26.20 -4.64
C HIS A 55 -4.28 -26.22 -4.22
N PRO A 56 -3.70 -27.41 -3.99
CA PRO A 56 -2.31 -27.55 -3.56
C PRO A 56 -1.38 -26.87 -4.55
N GLN A 57 -0.59 -25.90 -4.08
CA GLN A 57 0.42 -25.19 -4.87
C GLN A 57 1.79 -25.39 -4.20
N ALA A 58 2.63 -26.21 -4.82
CA ALA A 58 4.02 -26.34 -4.41
C ALA A 58 4.78 -25.08 -4.85
N PHE A 59 5.49 -24.43 -3.93
CA PHE A 59 6.30 -23.27 -4.23
C PHE A 59 7.67 -23.73 -4.73
N ASP A 60 8.02 -23.25 -5.91
CA ASP A 60 9.37 -23.36 -6.44
C ASP A 60 10.32 -22.29 -5.88
N GLY A 61 11.59 -22.31 -6.30
CA GLY A 61 12.59 -21.35 -5.84
C GLY A 61 12.26 -19.90 -6.19
N TRP A 62 11.64 -19.65 -7.35
CA TRP A 62 11.25 -18.30 -7.77
C TRP A 62 10.06 -17.75 -6.96
N MET A 63 9.11 -18.61 -6.63
CA MET A 63 7.97 -18.27 -5.77
C MET A 63 8.43 -17.90 -4.36
N TRP A 64 9.34 -18.68 -3.77
CA TRP A 64 9.94 -18.35 -2.47
C TRP A 64 10.76 -17.06 -2.53
N LEU A 65 11.53 -16.86 -3.60
CA LEU A 65 12.30 -15.63 -3.80
C LEU A 65 11.37 -14.41 -3.93
N ALA A 66 10.27 -14.52 -4.68
CA ALA A 66 9.28 -13.45 -4.81
C ALA A 66 8.67 -13.07 -3.45
N ALA A 67 8.25 -14.07 -2.65
CA ALA A 67 7.68 -13.84 -1.32
C ALA A 67 8.70 -13.19 -0.37
N LEU A 68 9.96 -13.63 -0.39
CA LEU A 68 11.05 -13.04 0.40
C LEU A 68 11.39 -11.62 -0.07
N ALA A 69 11.51 -11.39 -1.38
CA ALA A 69 11.79 -10.07 -1.94
C ALA A 69 10.68 -9.07 -1.59
N SER A 70 9.41 -9.47 -1.75
CA SER A 70 8.27 -8.67 -1.31
C SER A 70 8.35 -8.34 0.18
N ALA A 71 8.62 -9.33 1.04
CA ALA A 71 8.75 -9.13 2.48
C ALA A 71 9.85 -8.14 2.83
N LEU A 72 11.04 -8.27 2.23
CA LEU A 72 12.17 -7.36 2.44
C LEU A 72 11.85 -5.94 1.97
N LEU A 73 11.25 -5.79 0.78
CA LEU A 73 10.85 -4.49 0.24
C LEU A 73 9.82 -3.80 1.14
N HIS A 74 8.86 -4.54 1.70
CA HIS A 74 7.91 -4.00 2.67
C HIS A 74 8.56 -3.56 3.99
N LEU A 75 9.58 -4.28 4.46
CA LEU A 75 10.35 -3.89 5.65
C LEU A 75 11.18 -2.63 5.36
N VAL A 76 11.91 -2.61 4.24
CA VAL A 76 12.70 -1.44 3.81
C VAL A 76 11.80 -0.24 3.61
N TYR A 77 10.65 -0.40 2.94
CA TYR A 77 9.62 0.63 2.82
C TYR A 77 9.26 1.24 4.17
N SER A 78 8.98 0.40 5.16
CA SER A 78 8.56 0.86 6.49
C SER A 78 9.67 1.66 7.19
N LEU A 79 10.94 1.23 7.06
CA LEU A 79 12.09 1.91 7.65
C LEU A 79 12.38 3.26 6.95
N VAL A 80 12.36 3.26 5.61
CA VAL A 80 12.60 4.45 4.78
C VAL A 80 11.54 5.51 5.05
N LEU A 81 10.26 5.12 5.08
CA LEU A 81 9.14 6.01 5.37
C LEU A 81 9.24 6.63 6.77
N GLN A 82 9.51 5.81 7.80
CA GLN A 82 9.68 6.30 9.16
C GLN A 82 10.90 7.25 9.28
N LYS A 83 12.00 6.96 8.59
CA LYS A 83 13.15 7.86 8.53
C LYS A 83 12.79 9.18 7.87
N GLY A 84 12.07 9.13 6.75
CA GLY A 84 11.59 10.32 6.05
C GLY A 84 10.78 11.23 6.97
N TYR A 85 9.81 10.68 7.68
CA TYR A 85 8.98 11.45 8.63
C TYR A 85 9.73 12.03 9.83
N ARG A 86 10.87 11.42 10.21
CA ARG A 86 11.70 11.96 11.30
C ARG A 86 12.62 13.10 10.87
N VAL A 87 13.10 13.10 9.60
CA VAL A 87 14.14 14.03 9.13
C VAL A 87 13.64 15.13 8.21
N ALA A 88 12.36 15.07 7.80
CA ALA A 88 11.76 15.99 6.86
C ALA A 88 10.26 16.23 7.19
N ASP A 89 9.65 17.19 6.50
CA ASP A 89 8.26 17.53 6.71
C ASP A 89 7.33 16.50 6.08
N PHE A 90 6.32 16.08 6.83
CA PHE A 90 5.28 15.17 6.35
C PHE A 90 4.64 15.68 5.04
N ALA A 91 4.41 17.01 4.96
CA ALA A 91 3.84 17.67 3.79
C ALA A 91 4.68 17.53 2.51
N VAL A 92 5.94 17.13 2.61
CA VAL A 92 6.83 16.85 1.46
C VAL A 92 6.97 15.33 1.25
N VAL A 93 7.29 14.59 2.31
CA VAL A 93 7.54 13.13 2.22
C VAL A 93 6.31 12.38 1.71
N TYR A 94 5.12 12.70 2.25
CA TYR A 94 3.90 11.98 1.93
C TYR A 94 3.46 12.13 0.47
N PRO A 95 3.35 13.38 -0.09
CA PRO A 95 3.04 13.55 -1.51
C PRO A 95 4.05 12.90 -2.44
N MET A 96 5.34 13.02 -2.11
CA MET A 96 6.40 12.41 -2.91
C MET A 96 6.25 10.88 -2.94
N ALA A 97 6.07 10.23 -1.79
CA ALA A 97 5.91 8.78 -1.72
C ALA A 97 4.65 8.29 -2.45
N ARG A 98 3.54 8.99 -2.29
CA ARG A 98 2.24 8.63 -2.88
C ARG A 98 2.14 8.97 -4.36
N GLY A 99 2.85 9.98 -4.85
CA GLY A 99 2.92 10.31 -6.28
C GLY A 99 3.90 9.41 -7.03
N THR A 100 5.11 9.22 -6.49
CA THR A 100 6.15 8.44 -7.18
C THR A 100 5.91 6.93 -7.11
N GLY A 101 5.35 6.40 -6.02
CA GLY A 101 5.10 4.97 -5.86
C GLY A 101 4.25 4.36 -6.98
N PRO A 102 2.99 4.80 -7.16
CA PRO A 102 2.14 4.31 -8.23
C PRO A 102 2.66 4.62 -9.63
N LEU A 103 3.27 5.80 -9.84
CA LEU A 103 3.90 6.14 -11.11
C LEU A 103 4.98 5.12 -11.49
N LEU A 104 5.93 4.87 -10.60
CA LEU A 104 7.01 3.91 -10.83
C LEU A 104 6.49 2.48 -10.90
N ALA A 105 5.39 2.14 -10.20
CA ALA A 105 4.75 0.83 -10.32
C ALA A 105 4.15 0.61 -11.72
N VAL A 106 3.50 1.64 -12.29
CA VAL A 106 2.99 1.59 -13.68
C VAL A 106 4.13 1.45 -14.67
N LEU A 107 5.19 2.26 -14.54
CA LEU A 107 6.36 2.15 -15.42
C LEU A 107 7.04 0.79 -15.27
N GLY A 108 7.13 0.26 -14.06
CA GLY A 108 7.66 -1.08 -13.80
C GLY A 108 6.77 -2.19 -14.39
N ALA A 109 5.44 -2.04 -14.34
CA ALA A 109 4.52 -2.99 -14.97
C ALA A 109 4.69 -3.01 -16.50
N VAL A 110 4.86 -1.85 -17.13
CA VAL A 110 5.13 -1.74 -18.57
C VAL A 110 6.50 -2.36 -18.91
N ALA A 111 7.55 -1.97 -18.20
CA ALA A 111 8.92 -2.34 -18.53
C ALA A 111 9.27 -3.79 -18.18
N LEU A 112 8.78 -4.31 -17.05
CA LEU A 112 9.19 -5.61 -16.49
C LEU A 112 8.12 -6.70 -16.65
N LEU A 113 6.83 -6.33 -16.66
CA LEU A 113 5.74 -7.27 -16.85
C LEU A 113 5.18 -7.25 -18.28
N GLY A 114 5.71 -6.39 -19.17
CA GLY A 114 5.30 -6.30 -20.56
C GLY A 114 3.87 -5.78 -20.77
N GLU A 115 3.33 -5.03 -19.82
CA GLU A 115 1.97 -4.47 -19.94
C GLU A 115 1.94 -3.32 -20.96
N LEU A 116 0.90 -3.26 -21.78
CA LEU A 116 0.71 -2.24 -22.81
C LEU A 116 -0.62 -1.50 -22.57
N PRO A 117 -0.63 -0.45 -21.72
CA PRO A 117 -1.83 0.35 -21.49
C PRO A 117 -2.32 1.01 -22.78
N SER A 118 -3.65 1.04 -22.99
CA SER A 118 -4.26 1.79 -24.08
C SER A 118 -4.07 3.31 -23.90
N ALA A 119 -4.33 4.11 -24.93
CA ALA A 119 -4.27 5.57 -24.84
C ALA A 119 -5.21 6.11 -23.73
N LEU A 120 -6.42 5.53 -23.62
CA LEU A 120 -7.36 5.86 -22.54
C LEU A 120 -6.82 5.41 -21.17
N GLY A 121 -6.14 4.25 -21.11
CA GLY A 121 -5.45 3.77 -19.93
C GLY A 121 -4.37 4.74 -19.45
N TRP A 122 -3.51 5.22 -20.35
CA TRP A 122 -2.51 6.23 -20.01
C TRP A 122 -3.12 7.53 -19.52
N LEU A 123 -4.19 8.01 -20.16
CA LEU A 123 -4.94 9.19 -19.70
C LEU A 123 -5.50 8.96 -18.30
N GLY A 124 -6.12 7.81 -18.04
CA GLY A 124 -6.66 7.45 -16.73
C GLY A 124 -5.56 7.42 -15.64
N VAL A 125 -4.41 6.80 -15.94
CA VAL A 125 -3.23 6.81 -15.05
C VAL A 125 -2.80 8.25 -14.74
N ALA A 126 -2.63 9.08 -15.76
CA ALA A 126 -2.19 10.47 -15.59
C ALA A 126 -3.17 11.29 -14.73
N LEU A 127 -4.48 11.13 -14.95
CA LEU A 127 -5.51 11.82 -14.18
C LEU A 127 -5.50 11.38 -12.70
N VAL A 128 -5.39 10.06 -12.43
CA VAL A 128 -5.31 9.56 -11.04
C VAL A 128 -4.07 10.11 -10.35
N LEU A 129 -2.89 10.05 -10.98
CA LEU A 129 -1.65 10.53 -10.40
C LEU A 129 -1.65 12.05 -10.15
N ALA A 130 -2.20 12.83 -11.09
CA ALA A 130 -2.40 14.26 -10.91
C ALA A 130 -3.34 14.55 -9.73
N GLY A 131 -4.42 13.80 -9.62
CA GLY A 131 -5.38 13.88 -8.50
C GLY A 131 -4.74 13.52 -7.15
N VAL A 132 -3.93 12.46 -7.10
CA VAL A 132 -3.14 12.07 -5.90
C VAL A 132 -2.21 13.20 -5.49
N PHE A 133 -1.48 13.78 -6.44
CA PHE A 133 -0.56 14.89 -6.18
C PHE A 133 -1.31 16.11 -5.61
N MET A 134 -2.42 16.51 -6.21
CA MET A 134 -3.21 17.65 -5.76
C MET A 134 -3.85 17.42 -4.39
N THR A 135 -4.41 16.24 -4.15
CA THR A 135 -5.03 15.87 -2.88
C THR A 135 -4.01 15.82 -1.73
N SER A 136 -2.77 15.45 -2.03
CA SER A 136 -1.65 15.38 -1.06
C SER A 136 -1.07 16.74 -0.69
N GLY A 137 -1.54 17.84 -1.26
CA GLY A 137 -1.04 19.21 -1.00
C GLY A 137 -0.29 19.85 -2.17
N GLY A 138 -0.03 19.11 -3.25
CA GLY A 138 0.54 19.61 -4.49
C GLY A 138 1.88 20.34 -4.34
N ALA A 139 2.13 21.30 -5.21
CA ALA A 139 3.34 22.13 -5.19
C ALA A 139 3.46 22.99 -3.92
N ALA A 140 2.33 23.44 -3.34
CA ALA A 140 2.32 24.27 -2.14
C ALA A 140 2.85 23.53 -0.90
N GLY A 141 2.54 22.22 -0.75
CA GLY A 141 3.10 21.38 0.31
C GLY A 141 4.62 21.21 0.19
N ILE A 142 5.12 21.23 -1.05
CA ILE A 142 6.56 21.12 -1.32
C ILE A 142 7.28 22.46 -1.14
N ALA A 143 6.62 23.60 -1.39
CA ALA A 143 7.23 24.93 -1.41
C ALA A 143 7.52 25.54 -0.02
N GLY A 144 6.80 25.09 1.01
CA GLY A 144 6.81 25.73 2.35
C GLY A 144 7.96 25.35 3.29
N SER A 145 8.89 24.47 2.90
CA SER A 145 10.00 24.01 3.73
C SER A 145 11.34 24.62 3.29
N GLY A 146 12.24 24.92 4.24
CA GLY A 146 13.60 25.40 3.93
C GLY A 146 14.37 24.38 3.07
N ASP A 147 15.29 24.87 2.21
CA ASP A 147 15.92 24.08 1.14
C ASP A 147 16.46 22.71 1.55
N ALA A 148 17.23 22.66 2.67
CA ALA A 148 17.84 21.40 3.11
C ALA A 148 16.79 20.37 3.59
N ARG A 149 15.77 20.83 4.29
CA ARG A 149 14.70 19.98 4.83
C ARG A 149 13.80 19.48 3.71
N ARG A 150 13.50 20.32 2.73
CA ARG A 150 12.79 19.99 1.50
C ARG A 150 13.52 18.92 0.70
N ARG A 151 14.83 19.10 0.43
CA ARG A 151 15.64 18.11 -0.29
C ARG A 151 15.61 16.74 0.38
N ARG A 152 15.72 16.69 1.72
CA ARG A 152 15.56 15.44 2.47
C ARG A 152 14.18 14.83 2.29
N GLY A 153 13.12 15.65 2.32
CA GLY A 153 11.75 15.20 2.12
C GLY A 153 11.52 14.58 0.74
N VAL A 154 12.03 15.23 -0.32
CA VAL A 154 11.98 14.71 -1.69
C VAL A 154 12.76 13.40 -1.81
N LEU A 155 13.98 13.33 -1.25
CA LEU A 155 14.79 12.13 -1.29
C LEU A 155 14.11 10.95 -0.58
N TRP A 156 13.72 11.12 0.69
CA TRP A 156 13.13 10.03 1.48
C TRP A 156 11.74 9.66 0.98
N GLY A 157 10.94 10.62 0.51
CA GLY A 157 9.67 10.37 -0.15
C GLY A 157 9.84 9.60 -1.46
N GLY A 158 10.79 9.99 -2.30
CA GLY A 158 11.12 9.30 -3.54
C GLY A 158 11.62 7.87 -3.31
N LEU A 159 12.52 7.66 -2.34
CA LEU A 159 12.97 6.33 -1.94
C LEU A 159 11.82 5.46 -1.42
N THR A 160 10.90 6.06 -0.64
CA THR A 160 9.68 5.38 -0.19
C THR A 160 8.82 4.95 -1.38
N GLY A 161 8.63 5.86 -2.35
CA GLY A 161 7.90 5.55 -3.59
C GLY A 161 8.57 4.45 -4.41
N LEU A 162 9.89 4.43 -4.49
CA LEU A 162 10.64 3.37 -5.16
C LEU A 162 10.42 2.00 -4.47
N CYS A 163 10.42 1.97 -3.14
CA CYS A 163 10.09 0.74 -2.41
C CYS A 163 8.65 0.29 -2.65
N ILE A 164 7.68 1.24 -2.69
CA ILE A 164 6.28 0.96 -3.03
C ILE A 164 6.18 0.33 -4.42
N ALA A 165 6.82 0.92 -5.41
CA ALA A 165 6.86 0.38 -6.76
C ALA A 165 7.52 -1.00 -6.80
N GLY A 166 8.64 -1.15 -6.13
CA GLY A 166 9.38 -2.41 -6.07
C GLY A 166 8.54 -3.57 -5.56
N TYR A 167 7.93 -3.47 -4.37
CA TYR A 167 7.09 -4.56 -3.88
C TYR A 167 5.83 -4.73 -4.75
N THR A 168 5.24 -3.65 -5.28
CA THR A 168 4.05 -3.73 -6.12
C THR A 168 4.32 -4.52 -7.41
N VAL A 169 5.47 -4.30 -8.07
CA VAL A 169 5.87 -5.02 -9.28
C VAL A 169 6.24 -6.47 -8.97
N VAL A 170 6.98 -6.72 -7.88
CA VAL A 170 7.30 -8.09 -7.41
C VAL A 170 6.03 -8.87 -7.11
N ASP A 171 5.07 -8.27 -6.44
CA ASP A 171 3.79 -8.89 -6.11
C ASP A 171 2.95 -9.17 -7.36
N GLY A 172 2.95 -8.22 -8.32
CA GLY A 172 2.34 -8.40 -9.63
C GLY A 172 2.97 -9.56 -10.40
N TRP A 173 4.30 -9.63 -10.42
CA TRP A 173 5.04 -10.75 -11.03
C TRP A 173 4.70 -12.09 -10.36
N ALA A 174 4.67 -12.14 -9.03
CA ALA A 174 4.34 -13.34 -8.28
C ALA A 174 2.95 -13.89 -8.63
N VAL A 175 1.92 -13.03 -8.66
CA VAL A 175 0.54 -13.50 -8.87
C VAL A 175 0.17 -13.66 -10.34
N LYS A 176 0.79 -12.90 -11.27
CA LYS A 176 0.49 -12.97 -12.71
C LYS A 176 1.42 -13.94 -13.45
N SER A 177 2.73 -13.77 -13.30
CA SER A 177 3.71 -14.51 -14.10
C SER A 177 4.08 -15.85 -13.47
N LEU A 178 4.23 -15.91 -12.13
CA LEU A 178 4.48 -17.17 -11.43
C LEU A 178 3.19 -17.91 -11.05
N GLY A 179 2.01 -17.30 -11.24
CA GLY A 179 0.72 -17.93 -10.99
C GLY A 179 0.45 -18.23 -9.52
N MET A 180 1.08 -17.51 -8.59
CA MET A 180 0.89 -17.74 -7.17
C MET A 180 -0.53 -17.35 -6.74
N ALA A 181 -1.18 -18.20 -5.96
CA ALA A 181 -2.45 -17.86 -5.33
C ALA A 181 -2.26 -16.67 -4.37
N PRO A 182 -3.04 -15.59 -4.50
CA PRO A 182 -2.85 -14.34 -3.76
C PRO A 182 -2.74 -14.52 -2.25
N VAL A 183 -3.58 -15.39 -1.68
CA VAL A 183 -3.61 -15.64 -0.23
C VAL A 183 -2.36 -16.39 0.22
N LEU A 184 -1.89 -17.37 -0.56
CA LEU A 184 -0.68 -18.14 -0.25
C LEU A 184 0.56 -17.27 -0.35
N PHE A 185 0.67 -16.47 -1.41
CA PHE A 185 1.76 -15.50 -1.57
C PHE A 185 1.80 -14.49 -0.42
N TYR A 186 0.65 -13.90 -0.08
CA TYR A 186 0.56 -12.94 1.02
C TYR A 186 0.91 -13.56 2.36
N ALA A 187 0.41 -14.77 2.66
CA ALA A 187 0.73 -15.49 3.89
C ALA A 187 2.23 -15.81 4.01
N ALA A 188 2.87 -16.25 2.91
CA ALA A 188 4.32 -16.48 2.89
C ALA A 188 5.10 -15.19 3.17
N GLY A 189 4.75 -14.08 2.53
CA GLY A 189 5.35 -12.76 2.77
C GLY A 189 5.16 -12.26 4.22
N LEU A 190 3.97 -12.50 4.81
CA LEU A 190 3.73 -12.22 6.24
C LEU A 190 4.61 -13.07 7.14
N GLY A 191 4.74 -14.35 6.83
CA GLY A 191 5.63 -15.27 7.56
C GLY A 191 7.06 -14.75 7.58
N PHE A 192 7.62 -14.43 6.42
CA PHE A 192 8.97 -13.84 6.34
C PHE A 192 9.09 -12.56 7.15
N ARG A 193 8.14 -11.61 7.03
CA ARG A 193 8.18 -10.34 7.80
C ARG A 193 8.14 -10.59 9.30
N THR A 194 7.30 -11.49 9.76
CA THR A 194 7.15 -11.81 11.18
C THR A 194 8.42 -12.45 11.74
N VAL A 195 9.00 -13.42 11.01
CA VAL A 195 10.24 -14.11 11.40
C VAL A 195 11.43 -13.16 11.36
N LEU A 196 11.58 -12.37 10.29
CA LEU A 196 12.69 -11.43 10.14
C LEU A 196 12.69 -10.36 11.24
N LEU A 197 11.52 -9.90 11.72
CA LEU A 197 11.45 -8.91 12.79
C LEU A 197 11.58 -9.50 14.20
N ALA A 198 11.33 -10.79 14.37
CA ALA A 198 11.29 -11.46 15.66
C ALA A 198 12.56 -11.24 16.52
N PRO A 199 13.81 -11.31 15.98
CA PRO A 199 15.01 -11.10 16.78
C PRO A 199 15.09 -9.74 17.46
N TRP A 200 14.57 -8.69 16.83
CA TRP A 200 14.57 -7.33 17.40
C TRP A 200 13.40 -7.05 18.33
N VAL A 201 12.33 -7.81 18.22
CA VAL A 201 11.06 -7.55 18.91
C VAL A 201 10.90 -8.45 20.13
N LEU A 202 11.19 -9.76 20.01
CA LEU A 202 10.99 -10.73 21.08
C LEU A 202 11.77 -10.45 22.38
N PRO A 203 12.99 -9.88 22.36
CA PRO A 203 13.68 -9.49 23.59
C PRO A 203 12.93 -8.42 24.39
N GLN A 204 12.04 -7.66 23.77
CA GLN A 204 11.32 -6.52 24.36
C GLN A 204 9.94 -6.92 24.92
N ARG A 205 9.84 -8.07 25.60
CA ARG A 205 8.56 -8.68 26.04
C ARG A 205 7.68 -7.75 26.88
N ALA A 206 8.28 -7.00 27.79
CA ALA A 206 7.54 -6.06 28.64
C ALA A 206 6.91 -4.93 27.82
N LEU A 207 7.64 -4.39 26.84
CA LEU A 207 7.14 -3.34 25.93
C LEU A 207 6.09 -3.89 24.97
N LEU A 208 6.24 -5.15 24.49
CA LEU A 208 5.22 -5.82 23.69
C LEU A 208 3.90 -5.95 24.46
N ALA A 209 3.96 -6.41 25.71
CA ALA A 209 2.78 -6.53 26.57
C ALA A 209 2.13 -5.17 26.84
N ALA A 210 2.94 -4.12 27.01
CA ALA A 210 2.44 -2.76 27.17
C ALA A 210 1.75 -2.26 25.90
N GLN A 211 2.39 -2.41 24.74
CA GLN A 211 1.82 -2.04 23.43
C GLN A 211 0.50 -2.79 23.17
N TRP A 212 0.43 -4.07 23.45
CA TRP A 212 -0.79 -4.86 23.32
C TRP A 212 -1.91 -4.31 24.21
N ARG A 213 -1.64 -4.09 25.51
CA ARG A 213 -2.64 -3.57 26.44
C ARG A 213 -3.15 -2.19 26.03
N GLN A 214 -2.25 -1.31 25.57
CA GLN A 214 -2.58 0.06 25.19
C GLN A 214 -3.34 0.14 23.85
N HIS A 215 -2.99 -0.72 22.87
CA HIS A 215 -3.45 -0.57 21.49
C HIS A 215 -4.17 -1.79 20.92
N ARG A 216 -4.63 -2.73 21.78
CA ARG A 216 -5.20 -4.03 21.35
C ARG A 216 -6.28 -3.89 20.26
N THR A 217 -7.21 -2.95 20.41
CA THR A 217 -8.28 -2.72 19.44
C THR A 217 -7.71 -2.29 18.07
N ALA A 218 -6.75 -1.38 18.06
CA ALA A 218 -6.09 -0.94 16.84
C ALA A 218 -5.30 -2.09 16.19
N ILE A 219 -4.56 -2.87 16.99
CA ILE A 219 -3.79 -4.04 16.53
C ILE A 219 -4.71 -5.07 15.87
N LEU A 220 -5.84 -5.38 16.50
CA LEU A 220 -6.82 -6.33 15.95
C LEU A 220 -7.48 -5.81 14.69
N LEU A 221 -7.95 -4.56 14.67
CA LEU A 221 -8.59 -3.96 13.49
C LEU A 221 -7.63 -3.90 12.30
N ILE A 222 -6.39 -3.44 12.51
CA ILE A 222 -5.39 -3.38 11.44
C ILE A 222 -4.99 -4.78 11.01
N GLY A 223 -4.79 -5.69 11.97
CA GLY A 223 -4.42 -7.07 11.69
C GLY A 223 -5.45 -7.84 10.86
N LEU A 224 -6.72 -7.46 10.92
CA LEU A 224 -7.79 -8.05 10.10
C LEU A 224 -8.00 -7.31 8.77
N LEU A 225 -8.05 -5.98 8.80
CA LEU A 225 -8.33 -5.17 7.61
C LEU A 225 -7.16 -5.12 6.62
N SER A 226 -5.91 -5.15 7.11
CA SER A 226 -4.74 -5.08 6.25
C SER A 226 -4.61 -6.28 5.32
N PRO A 227 -4.66 -7.55 5.80
CA PRO A 227 -4.64 -8.72 4.92
C PRO A 227 -5.81 -8.75 3.95
N LEU A 228 -7.02 -8.40 4.41
CA LEU A 228 -8.20 -8.32 3.56
C LEU A 228 -7.99 -7.31 2.43
N ALA A 229 -7.60 -6.07 2.76
CA ALA A 229 -7.32 -5.03 1.76
C ALA A 229 -6.28 -5.49 0.73
N TYR A 230 -5.21 -6.13 1.19
CA TYR A 230 -4.12 -6.52 0.32
C TYR A 230 -4.48 -7.70 -0.58
N CYS A 231 -5.12 -8.74 -0.05
CA CYS A 231 -5.59 -9.88 -0.84
C CYS A 231 -6.60 -9.47 -1.91
N LEU A 232 -7.53 -8.56 -1.60
CA LEU A 232 -8.48 -8.03 -2.60
C LEU A 232 -7.76 -7.36 -3.78
N VAL A 233 -6.70 -6.58 -3.51
CA VAL A 233 -5.87 -5.98 -4.55
C VAL A 233 -5.10 -7.05 -5.35
N LEU A 234 -4.53 -8.06 -4.69
CA LEU A 234 -3.81 -9.14 -5.37
C LEU A 234 -4.74 -9.96 -6.29
N PHE A 235 -5.98 -10.25 -5.84
CA PHE A 235 -6.99 -10.88 -6.70
C PHE A 235 -7.34 -10.01 -7.91
N ALA A 236 -7.42 -8.70 -7.73
CA ALA A 236 -7.64 -7.77 -8.84
C ALA A 236 -6.48 -7.79 -9.83
N VAL A 237 -5.24 -7.84 -9.35
CA VAL A 237 -4.03 -7.90 -10.18
C VAL A 237 -3.97 -9.19 -11.01
N GLN A 238 -4.52 -10.30 -10.53
CA GLN A 238 -4.60 -11.53 -11.35
C GLN A 238 -5.47 -11.36 -12.60
N SER A 239 -6.51 -10.53 -12.52
CA SER A 239 -7.54 -10.39 -13.58
C SER A 239 -7.45 -9.09 -14.39
N ALA A 240 -6.56 -8.15 -14.01
CA ALA A 240 -6.37 -6.89 -14.72
C ALA A 240 -4.90 -6.46 -14.75
N PRO A 241 -4.51 -5.55 -15.66
CA PRO A 241 -3.19 -4.97 -15.69
C PRO A 241 -2.82 -4.29 -14.36
N LEU A 242 -1.59 -4.56 -13.86
CA LEU A 242 -1.08 -3.91 -12.67
C LEU A 242 -1.01 -2.39 -12.86
N SER A 243 -0.69 -1.94 -14.07
CA SER A 243 -0.69 -0.53 -14.48
C SER A 243 -2.04 0.17 -14.31
N TYR A 244 -3.15 -0.58 -14.24
CA TYR A 244 -4.49 -0.03 -13.95
C TYR A 244 -4.86 -0.18 -12.47
N VAL A 245 -4.55 -1.34 -11.89
CA VAL A 245 -4.87 -1.64 -10.48
C VAL A 245 -4.11 -0.74 -9.51
N ALA A 246 -2.82 -0.48 -9.75
CA ALA A 246 -1.99 0.30 -8.84
C ALA A 246 -2.48 1.76 -8.67
N PRO A 247 -2.84 2.52 -9.73
CA PRO A 247 -3.43 3.84 -9.58
C PRO A 247 -4.81 3.81 -8.92
N VAL A 248 -5.69 2.88 -9.29
CA VAL A 248 -7.05 2.78 -8.69
C VAL A 248 -6.98 2.51 -7.19
N ARG A 249 -5.99 1.76 -6.71
CA ARG A 249 -5.74 1.55 -5.27
C ARG A 249 -5.57 2.86 -4.50
N GLU A 250 -5.08 3.92 -5.14
CA GLU A 250 -4.91 5.24 -4.51
C GLU A 250 -6.24 5.93 -4.15
N MET A 251 -7.38 5.39 -4.59
CA MET A 251 -8.70 5.81 -4.08
C MET A 251 -8.81 5.71 -2.56
N SER A 252 -7.99 4.87 -1.92
CA SER A 252 -7.88 4.81 -0.46
C SER A 252 -7.48 6.15 0.16
N MET A 253 -6.66 6.95 -0.54
CA MET A 253 -6.26 8.28 -0.08
C MET A 253 -7.42 9.27 -0.17
N LEU A 254 -8.21 9.21 -1.24
CA LEU A 254 -9.41 10.04 -1.37
C LEU A 254 -10.41 9.74 -0.26
N ILE A 255 -10.70 8.45 -0.02
CA ILE A 255 -11.59 8.00 1.06
C ILE A 255 -11.05 8.48 2.41
N GLY A 256 -9.76 8.30 2.66
CA GLY A 256 -9.10 8.74 3.90
C GLY A 256 -9.20 10.25 4.11
N THR A 257 -9.04 11.05 3.04
CA THR A 257 -9.16 12.51 3.07
C THR A 257 -10.60 12.94 3.40
N LEU A 258 -11.60 12.35 2.73
CA LEU A 258 -13.01 12.67 2.95
C LEU A 258 -13.48 12.28 4.37
N VAL A 259 -13.13 11.08 4.82
CA VAL A 259 -13.45 10.61 6.17
C VAL A 259 -12.72 11.44 7.22
N GLY A 260 -11.43 11.76 6.99
CA GLY A 260 -10.65 12.61 7.86
C GLY A 260 -11.23 14.00 8.02
N ALA A 261 -11.61 14.64 6.92
CA ALA A 261 -12.24 15.96 6.93
C ALA A 261 -13.57 15.96 7.73
N ARG A 262 -14.42 14.92 7.52
CA ARG A 262 -15.67 14.77 8.27
C ARG A 262 -15.43 14.56 9.77
N LEU A 263 -14.49 13.69 10.13
CA LEU A 263 -14.19 13.37 11.54
C LEU A 263 -13.59 14.57 12.31
N LEU A 264 -12.78 15.38 11.62
CA LEU A 264 -12.12 16.55 12.19
C LEU A 264 -12.94 17.83 12.02
N LYS A 265 -14.09 17.76 11.33
CA LYS A 265 -14.93 18.91 10.95
C LYS A 265 -14.15 20.01 10.22
N GLU A 266 -13.18 19.59 9.38
CA GLU A 266 -12.37 20.48 8.57
C GLU A 266 -13.00 20.66 7.17
N SER A 267 -12.90 21.87 6.59
CA SER A 267 -13.29 22.11 5.21
C SER A 267 -12.22 21.58 4.24
N LEU A 268 -12.67 20.97 3.16
CA LEU A 268 -11.76 20.55 2.09
C LEU A 268 -11.19 21.75 1.36
N LYS A 269 -9.89 21.74 1.10
CA LYS A 269 -9.24 22.76 0.27
C LYS A 269 -9.66 22.60 -1.20
N PRO A 270 -9.74 23.68 -2.01
CA PRO A 270 -10.06 23.60 -3.43
C PRO A 270 -9.18 22.59 -4.21
N SER A 271 -7.88 22.52 -3.88
CA SER A 271 -6.96 21.55 -4.47
C SER A 271 -7.35 20.09 -4.17
N GLN A 272 -7.89 19.81 -2.98
CA GLN A 272 -8.34 18.48 -2.61
C GLN A 272 -9.62 18.09 -3.35
N VAL A 273 -10.53 19.06 -3.56
CA VAL A 273 -11.77 18.83 -4.33
C VAL A 273 -11.43 18.58 -5.79
N LEU A 274 -10.56 19.40 -6.39
CA LEU A 274 -10.11 19.19 -7.77
C LEU A 274 -9.34 17.87 -7.91
N GLY A 275 -8.45 17.55 -6.97
CA GLY A 275 -7.73 16.27 -6.93
C GLY A 275 -8.67 15.08 -6.85
N ALA A 276 -9.72 15.16 -6.03
CA ALA A 276 -10.76 14.14 -5.96
C ALA A 276 -11.49 13.94 -7.29
N ALA A 277 -11.88 15.04 -7.96
CA ALA A 277 -12.53 14.97 -9.28
C ALA A 277 -11.61 14.31 -10.33
N LEU A 278 -10.32 14.67 -10.36
CA LEU A 278 -9.36 14.07 -11.28
C LEU A 278 -9.18 12.57 -11.00
N MET A 279 -9.10 12.14 -9.73
CA MET A 279 -9.02 10.73 -9.37
C MET A 279 -10.25 9.96 -9.85
N LEU A 280 -11.45 10.49 -9.65
CA LEU A 280 -12.70 9.84 -10.08
C LEU A 280 -12.77 9.73 -11.61
N LEU A 281 -12.42 10.78 -12.34
CA LEU A 281 -12.36 10.77 -13.81
C LEU A 281 -11.31 9.79 -14.32
N GLY A 282 -10.14 9.75 -13.68
CA GLY A 282 -9.08 8.80 -14.02
C GLY A 282 -9.50 7.35 -13.80
N VAL A 283 -10.16 7.05 -12.67
CA VAL A 283 -10.70 5.71 -12.39
C VAL A 283 -11.77 5.32 -13.40
N ALA A 284 -12.66 6.25 -13.78
CA ALA A 284 -13.65 6.00 -14.84
C ALA A 284 -12.96 5.69 -16.18
N GLY A 285 -11.91 6.44 -16.55
CA GLY A 285 -11.09 6.15 -17.74
C GLY A 285 -10.44 4.76 -17.68
N LEU A 286 -9.87 4.38 -16.55
CA LEU A 286 -9.26 3.04 -16.35
C LEU A 286 -10.30 1.91 -16.35
N ALA A 287 -11.52 2.18 -15.93
CA ALA A 287 -12.61 1.21 -15.99
C ALA A 287 -13.05 0.92 -17.42
N LEU A 288 -12.99 1.92 -18.30
CA LEU A 288 -13.38 1.84 -19.71
C LEU A 288 -12.21 1.39 -20.63
N ALA A 289 -10.98 1.47 -20.17
CA ALA A 289 -9.78 1.03 -20.88
C ALA A 289 -9.59 -0.49 -20.84
#